data_926e1855612798c8e134b030017f4f72
#
_entry.id   926e1855612798c8e134b030017f4f72
#
_cell.length_a   1.000
_cell.length_b   1.000
_cell.length_c   1.000
_cell.angle_alpha   90.00
_cell.angle_beta   90.00
_cell.angle_gamma   90.00
#
_symmetry.space_group_name_H-M   'P 1'
#
loop_
_entity.id
_entity.type
_entity.pdbx_description
1 polymer ?
#
loop_
_entity_poly.entity_id
_entity_poly.type
_entity_poly.pdbx_seq_one_letter_code
_entity_poly.pdbx_strand_id
1 'polypeptide(L)'
;MAKIVIIGAGSHVFSRHLITDILSYPELRNSTITLVDIAVEPLALITAFANKLVKQHRFPTRIESTSDRRKALEGADYVFVTVRVGGPQILLPNSPTEFYGVELSRGDTVGAGGVFLGLRHIPVILDICRDM
;
A
#
# COMPACT_ATOMS: atom_id res chain seq x y z
N MET A 1 8.41 -16.00 -13.80
CA MET A 1 8.04 -15.81 -12.38
C MET A 1 7.71 -14.33 -12.24
N ALA A 2 6.48 -13.99 -11.94
CA ALA A 2 6.05 -12.61 -11.87
C ALA A 2 6.64 -11.90 -10.62
N LYS A 3 7.03 -10.64 -10.77
CA LYS A 3 7.43 -9.77 -9.66
C LYS A 3 6.32 -8.75 -9.38
N ILE A 4 5.72 -8.86 -8.21
CA ILE A 4 4.61 -8.03 -7.75
C ILE A 4 5.11 -7.12 -6.64
N VAL A 5 4.98 -5.81 -6.81
CA VAL A 5 5.41 -4.81 -5.82
C VAL A 5 4.18 -4.17 -5.18
N ILE A 6 4.17 -4.05 -3.86
CA ILE A 6 3.12 -3.36 -3.10
C ILE A 6 3.76 -2.18 -2.37
N ILE A 7 3.48 -0.96 -2.83
CA ILE A 7 3.96 0.29 -2.23
C ILE A 7 2.90 0.83 -1.27
N GLY A 8 3.28 1.12 -0.03
CA GLY A 8 2.37 1.40 1.08
C GLY A 8 1.96 0.14 1.83
N ALA A 9 2.83 -0.88 1.80
CA ALA A 9 2.57 -2.21 2.37
C ALA A 9 2.37 -2.22 3.89
N GLY A 10 2.76 -1.18 4.61
CA GLY A 10 2.49 -1.03 6.05
C GLY A 10 1.01 -0.94 6.41
N SER A 11 0.11 -0.80 5.43
CA SER A 11 -1.33 -0.86 5.65
C SER A 11 -1.79 -2.28 6.01
N HIS A 12 -2.04 -2.54 7.29
CA HIS A 12 -2.42 -3.87 7.77
C HIS A 12 -3.68 -4.44 7.11
N VAL A 13 -4.65 -3.60 6.78
CA VAL A 13 -5.90 -4.06 6.17
C VAL A 13 -5.69 -4.38 4.70
N PHE A 14 -5.22 -3.41 3.91
CA PHE A 14 -5.09 -3.58 2.46
C PHE A 14 -4.04 -4.61 2.08
N SER A 15 -2.84 -4.51 2.66
CA SER A 15 -1.75 -5.43 2.30
C SER A 15 -2.06 -6.86 2.69
N ARG A 16 -2.72 -7.09 3.84
CA ARG A 16 -3.15 -8.43 4.23
C ARG A 16 -4.12 -9.02 3.21
N HIS A 17 -5.13 -8.25 2.79
CA HIS A 17 -6.10 -8.72 1.80
C HIS A 17 -5.41 -8.97 0.45
N LEU A 18 -4.64 -8.01 -0.07
CA LEU A 18 -3.94 -8.16 -1.36
C LEU A 18 -3.02 -9.39 -1.38
N ILE A 19 -2.22 -9.60 -0.33
CA ILE A 19 -1.33 -10.76 -0.25
C ILE A 19 -2.15 -12.06 -0.24
N THR A 20 -3.22 -12.11 0.55
CA THR A 20 -4.09 -13.28 0.63
C THR A 20 -4.77 -13.56 -0.70
N ASP A 21 -5.28 -12.52 -1.36
CA ASP A 21 -5.95 -12.64 -2.65
C ASP A 21 -4.98 -13.09 -3.75
N ILE A 22 -3.79 -12.48 -3.85
CA ILE A 22 -2.74 -12.91 -4.79
C ILE A 22 -2.41 -14.39 -4.60
N LEU A 23 -2.21 -14.82 -3.36
CA LEU A 23 -1.85 -16.20 -3.05
C LEU A 23 -3.03 -17.19 -3.19
N SER A 24 -4.27 -16.71 -3.28
CA SER A 24 -5.45 -17.54 -3.54
C SER A 24 -5.44 -18.08 -4.98
N TYR A 25 -4.86 -17.33 -5.93
CA TYR A 25 -4.76 -17.73 -7.34
C TYR A 25 -3.54 -18.62 -7.57
N PRO A 26 -3.74 -19.89 -7.99
CA PRO A 26 -2.64 -20.84 -8.22
C PRO A 26 -1.56 -20.31 -9.16
N GLU A 27 -1.96 -19.55 -10.18
CA GLU A 27 -1.10 -18.98 -11.23
C GLU A 27 -0.14 -17.93 -10.68
N LEU A 28 -0.51 -17.25 -9.58
CA LEU A 28 0.28 -16.19 -8.95
C LEU A 28 1.14 -16.70 -7.78
N ARG A 29 0.97 -17.94 -7.34
CA ARG A 29 1.73 -18.51 -6.23
C ARG A 29 3.23 -18.62 -6.52
N ASN A 30 3.61 -18.79 -7.77
CA ASN A 30 5.02 -18.80 -8.17
C ASN A 30 5.47 -17.39 -8.56
N SER A 31 5.47 -16.47 -7.61
CA SER A 31 5.85 -15.07 -7.80
C SER A 31 6.78 -14.59 -6.68
N THR A 32 7.42 -13.44 -6.92
CA THR A 32 8.08 -12.66 -5.87
C THR A 32 7.15 -11.50 -5.51
N ILE A 33 6.77 -11.40 -4.23
CA ILE A 33 6.00 -10.26 -3.70
C ILE A 33 6.96 -9.39 -2.90
N THR A 34 7.21 -8.17 -3.39
CA THR A 34 8.07 -7.18 -2.73
C THR A 34 7.21 -6.14 -2.02
N LEU A 35 7.34 -6.08 -0.71
CA LEU A 35 6.60 -5.16 0.16
C LEU A 35 7.43 -3.90 0.40
N VAL A 36 6.85 -2.73 0.14
CA VAL A 36 7.54 -1.45 0.27
C VAL A 36 6.77 -0.51 1.18
N ASP A 37 7.43 0.01 2.20
CA ASP A 37 6.87 1.07 3.05
C ASP A 37 7.99 1.90 3.69
N ILE A 38 7.71 3.17 3.94
CA ILE A 38 8.60 4.07 4.70
C ILE A 38 8.54 3.82 6.20
N ALA A 39 7.44 3.24 6.69
CA ALA A 39 7.23 2.90 8.10
C ALA A 39 7.78 1.50 8.38
N VAL A 40 8.93 1.44 9.04
CA VAL A 40 9.69 0.20 9.26
C VAL A 40 8.95 -0.83 10.10
N GLU A 41 8.32 -0.40 11.20
CA GLU A 41 7.61 -1.33 12.10
C GLU A 41 6.39 -1.99 11.45
N PRO A 42 5.45 -1.23 10.81
CA PRO A 42 4.35 -1.83 10.08
C PRO A 42 4.82 -2.73 8.94
N LEU A 43 5.89 -2.35 8.22
CA LEU A 43 6.47 -3.16 7.16
C LEU A 43 6.98 -4.51 7.70
N ALA A 44 7.67 -4.50 8.83
CA ALA A 44 8.17 -5.73 9.46
C ALA A 44 7.03 -6.67 9.86
N LEU A 45 5.94 -6.14 10.42
CA LEU A 45 4.76 -6.91 10.82
C LEU A 45 4.08 -7.59 9.62
N ILE A 46 3.84 -6.84 8.54
CA ILE A 46 3.20 -7.42 7.35
C ILE A 46 4.11 -8.41 6.63
N THR A 47 5.43 -8.18 6.65
CA THR A 47 6.42 -9.11 6.12
C THR A 47 6.41 -10.43 6.89
N ALA A 48 6.36 -10.37 8.23
CA ALA A 48 6.25 -11.56 9.08
C ALA A 48 4.94 -12.33 8.81
N PHE A 49 3.82 -11.62 8.64
CA PHE A 49 2.54 -12.21 8.28
C PHE A 49 2.62 -12.94 6.93
N ALA A 50 3.15 -12.28 5.89
CA ALA A 50 3.27 -12.85 4.55
C ALA A 50 4.15 -14.11 4.56
N ASN A 51 5.30 -14.06 5.22
CA ASN A 51 6.19 -15.22 5.36
C ASN A 51 5.52 -16.37 6.10
N LYS A 52 4.76 -16.09 7.17
CA LYS A 52 4.00 -17.11 7.91
C LYS A 52 2.97 -17.79 7.01
N LEU A 53 2.22 -17.00 6.21
CA LEU A 53 1.20 -17.52 5.30
C LEU A 53 1.83 -18.42 4.23
N VAL A 54 2.89 -17.96 3.58
CA VAL A 54 3.63 -18.74 2.57
C VAL A 54 4.17 -20.03 3.14
N LYS A 55 4.78 -19.99 4.33
CA LYS A 55 5.31 -21.19 5.01
C LYS A 55 4.20 -22.17 5.41
N GLN A 56 3.10 -21.69 5.97
CA GLN A 56 1.98 -22.52 6.43
C GLN A 56 1.34 -23.29 5.27
N HIS A 57 1.18 -22.64 4.12
CA HIS A 57 0.57 -23.26 2.95
C HIS A 57 1.58 -23.87 1.96
N ARG A 58 2.87 -23.81 2.27
CA ARG A 58 3.96 -24.31 1.43
C ARG A 58 3.94 -23.75 0.01
N PHE A 59 3.59 -22.47 -0.13
CA PHE A 59 3.60 -21.82 -1.42
C PHE A 59 5.04 -21.56 -1.91
N PRO A 60 5.30 -21.63 -3.22
CA PRO A 60 6.62 -21.35 -3.78
C PRO A 60 6.96 -19.85 -3.85
N THR A 61 6.07 -18.99 -3.34
CA THR A 61 6.18 -17.53 -3.36
C THR A 61 7.36 -17.05 -2.53
N ARG A 62 8.12 -16.10 -3.07
CA ARG A 62 9.18 -15.39 -2.35
C ARG A 62 8.66 -14.05 -1.83
N ILE A 63 8.86 -13.78 -0.55
CA ILE A 63 8.52 -12.50 0.08
C ILE A 63 9.78 -11.70 0.31
N GLU A 64 9.80 -10.47 -0.19
CA GLU A 64 10.86 -9.49 0.02
C GLU A 64 10.28 -8.23 0.66
N SER A 65 11.10 -7.45 1.37
CA SER A 65 10.68 -6.15 1.91
C SER A 65 11.82 -5.15 1.88
N THR A 66 11.50 -3.89 1.60
CA THR A 66 12.47 -2.80 1.56
C THR A 66 11.77 -1.46 1.76
N SER A 67 12.49 -0.45 2.26
CA SER A 67 12.04 0.94 2.26
C SER A 67 12.45 1.69 0.99
N ASP A 68 13.31 1.11 0.15
CA ASP A 68 13.76 1.68 -1.10
C ASP A 68 12.84 1.22 -2.25
N ARG A 69 11.90 2.10 -2.65
CA ARG A 69 10.95 1.81 -3.72
C ARG A 69 11.62 1.65 -5.08
N ARG A 70 12.69 2.41 -5.37
CA ARG A 70 13.37 2.34 -6.67
C ARG A 70 13.97 0.96 -6.89
N LYS A 71 14.67 0.47 -5.87
CA LYS A 71 15.20 -0.90 -5.88
C LYS A 71 14.10 -1.95 -6.00
N ALA A 72 12.96 -1.73 -5.36
CA ALA A 72 11.84 -2.64 -5.46
C ALA A 72 11.22 -2.69 -6.86
N LEU A 73 11.14 -1.53 -7.53
CA LEU A 73 10.52 -1.38 -8.84
C LEU A 73 11.34 -1.99 -9.99
N GLU A 74 12.65 -2.19 -9.80
CA GLU A 74 13.49 -2.82 -10.84
C GLU A 74 12.93 -4.18 -11.26
N GLY A 75 12.52 -4.30 -12.53
CA GLY A 75 11.98 -5.52 -13.10
C GLY A 75 10.62 -5.95 -12.52
N ALA A 76 9.83 -5.02 -11.99
CA ALA A 76 8.48 -5.29 -11.53
C ALA A 76 7.53 -5.51 -12.73
N ASP A 77 6.74 -6.57 -12.67
CA ASP A 77 5.68 -6.84 -13.66
C ASP A 77 4.37 -6.14 -13.25
N TYR A 78 4.09 -6.07 -11.95
CA TYR A 78 2.87 -5.46 -11.39
C TYR A 78 3.20 -4.61 -10.18
N VAL A 79 2.58 -3.42 -10.10
CA VAL A 79 2.77 -2.50 -8.98
C VAL A 79 1.41 -2.07 -8.42
N PHE A 80 1.19 -2.36 -7.15
CA PHE A 80 0.05 -1.86 -6.39
C PHE A 80 0.50 -0.68 -5.53
N VAL A 81 -0.21 0.45 -5.64
CA VAL A 81 0.08 1.64 -4.83
C VAL A 81 -1.06 1.86 -3.85
N THR A 82 -0.79 1.66 -2.56
CA THR A 82 -1.77 1.77 -1.47
C THR A 82 -1.34 2.81 -0.43
N VAL A 83 -0.62 3.82 -0.87
CA VAL A 83 -0.10 4.88 0.02
C VAL A 83 -1.21 5.79 0.51
N ARG A 84 -1.10 6.21 1.77
CA ARG A 84 -1.92 7.25 2.36
C ARG A 84 -1.05 8.37 2.89
N VAL A 85 -0.97 9.46 2.15
CA VAL A 85 -0.16 10.62 2.52
C VAL A 85 -0.82 11.37 3.68
N GLY A 86 -0.09 11.50 4.81
CA GLY A 86 -0.58 12.16 6.02
C GLY A 86 -1.14 11.23 7.09
N GLY A 87 -1.18 9.93 6.82
CA GLY A 87 -1.55 8.91 7.80
C GLY A 87 -3.04 8.91 8.22
N PRO A 88 -3.42 8.06 9.19
CA PRO A 88 -4.81 7.90 9.62
C PRO A 88 -5.39 9.12 10.33
N GLN A 89 -4.56 9.99 10.86
CA GLN A 89 -4.99 11.18 11.61
C GLN A 89 -5.77 12.19 10.76
N ILE A 90 -5.64 12.14 9.45
CA ILE A 90 -6.37 13.01 8.51
C ILE A 90 -7.87 12.67 8.43
N LEU A 91 -8.25 11.49 8.89
CA LEU A 91 -9.66 11.04 8.94
C LEU A 91 -10.32 11.26 10.31
N LEU A 92 -9.65 11.94 11.23
CA LEU A 92 -10.23 12.21 12.54
C LEU A 92 -11.45 13.13 12.43
N PRO A 93 -12.42 12.99 13.38
CA PRO A 93 -13.68 13.76 13.38
C PRO A 93 -13.50 15.29 13.46
N ASN A 94 -12.31 15.80 13.66
CA ASN A 94 -11.96 17.21 13.63
C ASN A 94 -11.24 17.57 12.33
N SER A 95 -11.78 17.16 11.18
CA SER A 95 -11.23 17.62 9.90
C SER A 95 -11.32 19.17 9.85
N PRO A 96 -10.37 19.84 9.16
CA PRO A 96 -10.45 21.31 9.01
C PRO A 96 -11.81 21.81 8.52
N THR A 97 -12.53 20.98 7.76
CA THR A 97 -13.86 21.30 7.23
C THR A 97 -14.93 21.35 8.30
N GLU A 98 -14.93 20.43 9.27
CA GLU A 98 -15.84 20.46 10.43
C GLU A 98 -15.55 21.68 11.33
N PHE A 99 -14.26 22.03 11.49
CA PHE A 99 -13.83 23.20 12.24
C PHE A 99 -14.40 24.51 11.66
N TYR A 100 -14.57 24.58 10.32
CA TYR A 100 -15.17 25.71 9.63
C TYR A 100 -16.68 25.58 9.39
N GLY A 101 -17.34 24.63 10.06
CA GLY A 101 -18.79 24.46 9.96
C GLY A 101 -19.29 23.88 8.63
N VAL A 102 -18.39 23.28 7.85
CA VAL A 102 -18.73 22.64 6.58
C VAL A 102 -18.92 21.15 6.83
N GLU A 103 -20.18 20.71 6.89
CA GLU A 103 -20.49 19.27 6.92
C GLU A 103 -20.17 18.64 5.57
N LEU A 104 -19.08 17.87 5.54
CA LEU A 104 -18.73 17.07 4.37
C LEU A 104 -18.94 15.59 4.70
N SER A 105 -19.64 14.90 3.80
CA SER A 105 -19.59 13.45 3.82
C SER A 105 -18.13 12.99 3.70
N ARG A 106 -17.76 11.93 4.41
CA ARG A 106 -16.40 11.37 4.42
C ARG A 106 -16.00 10.73 3.07
N GLY A 107 -16.26 11.43 1.97
CA GLY A 107 -15.88 10.99 0.63
C GLY A 107 -14.46 11.40 0.30
N ASP A 108 -13.58 10.42 0.09
CA ASP A 108 -12.18 10.65 -0.30
C ASP A 108 -12.07 11.31 -1.68
N THR A 109 -13.13 11.34 -2.46
CA THR A 109 -13.11 11.75 -3.88
C THR A 109 -13.97 12.96 -4.20
N VAL A 110 -14.83 13.42 -3.28
CA VAL A 110 -15.76 14.52 -3.51
C VAL A 110 -15.65 15.61 -2.47
N GLY A 111 -15.95 16.85 -2.87
CA GLY A 111 -15.94 18.01 -2.00
C GLY A 111 -14.55 18.52 -1.65
N ALA A 112 -14.49 19.47 -0.71
CA ALA A 112 -13.24 20.09 -0.29
C ALA A 112 -12.24 19.09 0.30
N GLY A 113 -12.72 18.09 1.02
CA GLY A 113 -11.89 17.00 1.57
C GLY A 113 -11.15 16.24 0.48
N GLY A 114 -11.83 15.90 -0.62
CA GLY A 114 -11.23 15.24 -1.79
C GLY A 114 -10.19 16.09 -2.48
N VAL A 115 -10.42 17.42 -2.60
CA VAL A 115 -9.44 18.36 -3.17
C VAL A 115 -8.15 18.37 -2.32
N PHE A 116 -8.25 18.51 -1.00
CA PHE A 116 -7.08 18.50 -0.12
C PHE A 116 -6.38 17.14 -0.09
N LEU A 117 -7.13 16.05 -0.19
CA LEU A 117 -6.56 14.72 -0.34
C LEU A 117 -5.76 14.62 -1.64
N GLY A 118 -6.35 15.03 -2.77
CA GLY A 118 -5.71 15.04 -4.08
C GLY A 118 -4.43 15.87 -4.10
N LEU A 119 -4.46 17.10 -3.56
CA LEU A 119 -3.29 17.97 -3.48
C LEU A 119 -2.10 17.31 -2.73
N ARG A 120 -2.35 16.44 -1.77
CA ARG A 120 -1.30 15.71 -1.06
C ARG A 120 -0.87 14.43 -1.77
N HIS A 121 -1.82 13.69 -2.35
CA HIS A 121 -1.54 12.37 -2.93
C HIS A 121 -0.97 12.47 -4.34
N ILE A 122 -1.49 13.35 -5.19
CA ILE A 122 -1.09 13.45 -6.60
C ILE A 122 0.42 13.63 -6.76
N PRO A 123 1.10 14.55 -6.04
CA PRO A 123 2.55 14.71 -6.17
C PRO A 123 3.31 13.41 -5.83
N VAL A 124 2.90 12.70 -4.78
CA VAL A 124 3.55 11.46 -4.35
C VAL A 124 3.32 10.33 -5.36
N ILE A 125 2.09 10.20 -5.88
CA ILE A 125 1.79 9.20 -6.90
C ILE A 125 2.57 9.48 -8.20
N LEU A 126 2.63 10.74 -8.64
CA LEU A 126 3.41 11.13 -9.81
C LEU A 126 4.91 10.84 -9.63
N ASP A 127 5.43 11.02 -8.42
CA ASP A 127 6.82 10.72 -8.11
C ASP A 127 7.10 9.20 -8.13
N ILE A 128 6.16 8.40 -7.64
CA ILE A 128 6.21 6.94 -7.77
C ILE A 128 6.17 6.53 -9.25
N CYS A 129 5.27 7.12 -10.04
CA CYS A 129 5.17 6.82 -11.48
C CYS A 129 6.43 7.21 -12.27
N ARG A 130 7.17 8.23 -11.84
CA ARG A 130 8.44 8.61 -12.47
C ARG A 130 9.57 7.63 -12.16
N ASP A 131 9.48 6.92 -11.04
CA ASP A 131 10.45 5.89 -10.67
C ASP A 131 10.18 4.53 -11.36
N MET A 132 8.99 4.36 -11.98
CA MET A 132 8.63 3.17 -12.78
C MET A 132 9.22 3.23 -14.18
#